data_44bc37c113e3ffedd0407820523677fb
#
_entry.id   44bc37c113e3ffedd0407820523677fb
#
_cell.length_a   1.000
_cell.length_b   1.000
_cell.length_c   1.000
_cell.angle_alpha   90.00
_cell.angle_beta   90.00
_cell.angle_gamma   90.00
#
_symmetry.space_group_name_H-M   'P 1'
#
loop_
_entity.id
_entity.type
_entity.pdbx_description
1 polymer ?
#
loop_
_entity_poly.entity_id
_entity_poly.type
_entity_poly.pdbx_seq_one_letter_code
_entity_poly.pdbx_strand_id
1 'polypeptide(L)'
;KAGEMTFDEDYYVNMEALADGCSFQRTWYIGGTKFLLLMYDSIIEPGKTMVANRLAIFDVESATLTPVGGMPAADTISGFGTSPYTESGKTYIAVTTTNSYPAIYVIDNATATATKGLTVEATKVSAVGRMKPYL
;
A
#
# COMPACT_ATOMS: atom_id res chain seq x y z
N LYS A 1 -22.73 -3.44 -6.02
CA LYS A 1 -23.64 -3.58 -4.84
C LYS A 1 -23.43 -4.92 -4.17
N ALA A 2 -23.48 -4.94 -2.83
CA ALA A 2 -23.33 -6.18 -2.09
C ALA A 2 -24.41 -7.19 -2.49
N GLY A 3 -23.98 -8.42 -2.88
CA GLY A 3 -24.88 -9.48 -3.33
C GLY A 3 -25.30 -9.43 -4.79
N GLU A 4 -24.87 -8.42 -5.54
CA GLU A 4 -25.13 -8.29 -6.98
C GLU A 4 -23.81 -8.19 -7.74
N MET A 5 -23.72 -8.81 -8.91
CA MET A 5 -22.55 -8.72 -9.79
C MET A 5 -22.72 -7.59 -10.82
N THR A 6 -23.11 -6.42 -10.33
CA THR A 6 -23.31 -5.21 -11.15
C THR A 6 -22.52 -4.03 -10.56
N PHE A 7 -22.13 -3.12 -11.42
CA PHE A 7 -21.55 -1.86 -10.95
C PHE A 7 -22.60 -1.04 -10.20
N ASP A 8 -22.17 -0.31 -9.18
CA ASP A 8 -22.98 0.69 -8.51
C ASP A 8 -22.75 2.02 -9.23
N GLU A 9 -23.72 2.43 -10.04
CA GLU A 9 -23.65 3.64 -10.88
C GLU A 9 -23.62 4.93 -10.03
N ASP A 10 -24.09 4.85 -8.79
CA ASP A 10 -24.12 5.99 -7.86
C ASP A 10 -22.81 6.10 -7.05
N TYR A 11 -21.94 5.07 -7.10
CA TYR A 11 -20.68 5.08 -6.38
C TYR A 11 -19.54 5.54 -7.28
N TYR A 12 -19.06 6.75 -7.06
CA TYR A 12 -17.90 7.32 -7.73
C TYR A 12 -17.00 8.04 -6.73
N VAL A 13 -15.69 7.74 -6.77
CA VAL A 13 -14.69 8.42 -5.95
C VAL A 13 -13.55 8.92 -6.83
N ASN A 14 -13.31 10.22 -6.78
CA ASN A 14 -12.14 10.83 -7.41
C ASN A 14 -10.93 10.70 -6.47
N MET A 15 -10.10 9.69 -6.71
CA MET A 15 -8.92 9.40 -5.88
C MET A 15 -7.88 10.52 -5.93
N GLU A 16 -7.70 11.16 -7.08
CA GLU A 16 -6.76 12.29 -7.20
C GLU A 16 -7.18 13.49 -6.37
N ALA A 17 -8.49 13.75 -6.27
CA ALA A 17 -9.01 14.81 -5.41
C ALA A 17 -8.78 14.52 -3.91
N LEU A 18 -8.85 13.24 -3.50
CA LEU A 18 -8.55 12.82 -2.13
C LEU A 18 -7.04 12.83 -1.81
N ALA A 19 -6.20 12.81 -2.82
CA ALA A 19 -4.76 12.71 -2.72
C ALA A 19 -4.02 14.00 -3.16
N ASP A 20 -4.70 15.14 -3.12
CA ASP A 20 -4.14 16.44 -3.52
C ASP A 20 -3.53 16.44 -4.92
N GLY A 21 -4.16 15.75 -5.87
CA GLY A 21 -3.73 15.63 -7.26
C GLY A 21 -2.74 14.49 -7.52
N CYS A 22 -2.34 13.73 -6.50
CA CYS A 22 -1.44 12.61 -6.67
C CYS A 22 -2.17 11.37 -7.18
N SER A 23 -1.54 10.64 -8.10
CA SER A 23 -2.07 9.39 -8.64
C SER A 23 -1.59 8.19 -7.85
N PHE A 24 -2.27 7.05 -8.00
CA PHE A 24 -1.82 5.76 -7.49
C PHE A 24 -1.35 4.85 -8.64
N GLN A 25 -0.39 4.00 -8.33
CA GLN A 25 0.16 3.04 -9.28
C GLN A 25 -0.47 1.66 -9.14
N ARG A 26 -0.77 1.25 -7.91
CA ARG A 26 -1.23 -0.11 -7.60
C ARG A 26 -2.16 -0.11 -6.40
N THR A 27 -3.06 -1.09 -6.37
CA THR A 27 -3.98 -1.31 -5.26
C THR A 27 -4.00 -2.78 -4.86
N TRP A 28 -4.17 -3.03 -3.55
CA TRP A 28 -4.35 -4.37 -2.98
C TRP A 28 -5.51 -4.37 -2.00
N TYR A 29 -6.35 -5.37 -2.09
CA TYR A 29 -7.39 -5.62 -1.09
C TYR A 29 -6.76 -6.12 0.21
N ILE A 30 -7.05 -5.46 1.33
CA ILE A 30 -6.47 -5.78 2.65
C ILE A 30 -7.51 -6.20 3.69
N GLY A 31 -8.73 -6.50 3.25
CA GLY A 31 -9.84 -7.01 4.06
C GLY A 31 -10.90 -5.97 4.40
N GLY A 32 -12.10 -6.43 4.70
CA GLY A 32 -13.24 -5.58 5.01
C GLY A 32 -13.60 -4.63 3.86
N THR A 33 -13.62 -3.35 4.14
CA THR A 33 -13.90 -2.27 3.17
C THR A 33 -12.62 -1.56 2.69
N LYS A 34 -11.43 -2.12 2.99
CA LYS A 34 -10.16 -1.42 2.87
C LYS A 34 -9.26 -1.94 1.76
N PHE A 35 -8.60 -1.01 1.10
CA PHE A 35 -7.56 -1.25 0.09
C PHE A 35 -6.29 -0.50 0.45
N LEU A 36 -5.15 -1.13 0.25
CA LEU A 36 -3.84 -0.48 0.32
C LEU A 36 -3.49 0.05 -1.07
N LEU A 37 -3.13 1.31 -1.16
CA LEU A 37 -2.73 1.98 -2.38
C LEU A 37 -1.23 2.30 -2.35
N LEU A 38 -0.55 1.98 -3.43
CA LEU A 38 0.80 2.48 -3.70
C LEU A 38 0.67 3.75 -4.55
N MET A 39 1.11 4.86 -4.00
CA MET A 39 0.90 6.19 -4.54
C MET A 39 2.21 6.91 -4.84
N TYR A 40 2.13 7.86 -5.74
CA TYR A 40 3.17 8.87 -5.91
C TYR A 40 3.04 9.94 -4.81
N ASP A 41 4.15 10.52 -4.39
CA ASP A 41 4.19 11.60 -3.39
C ASP A 41 4.04 13.00 -3.99
N SER A 42 3.97 13.08 -5.31
CA SER A 42 3.80 14.31 -6.06
C SER A 42 2.96 14.07 -7.33
N ILE A 43 2.52 15.15 -7.94
CA ILE A 43 1.77 15.09 -9.21
C ILE A 43 2.68 14.56 -10.31
N ILE A 44 2.16 13.63 -11.13
CA ILE A 44 2.92 13.06 -12.25
C ILE A 44 3.20 14.16 -13.28
N GLU A 45 4.48 14.37 -13.56
CA GLU A 45 4.94 15.29 -14.59
C GLU A 45 5.21 14.55 -15.91
N PRO A 46 4.65 15.01 -17.03
CA PRO A 46 4.92 14.40 -18.33
C PRO A 46 6.41 14.35 -18.65
N GLY A 47 6.89 13.19 -19.11
CA GLY A 47 8.28 12.99 -19.50
C GLY A 47 9.27 12.73 -18.37
N LYS A 48 8.83 12.75 -17.11
CA LYS A 48 9.66 12.37 -15.96
C LYS A 48 9.38 10.93 -15.54
N THR A 49 10.45 10.21 -15.21
CA THR A 49 10.34 8.92 -14.54
C THR A 49 10.14 9.16 -13.05
N MET A 50 9.03 8.69 -12.53
CA MET A 50 8.69 8.82 -11.11
C MET A 50 8.56 7.44 -10.46
N VAL A 51 8.91 7.37 -9.19
CA VAL A 51 8.75 6.16 -8.36
C VAL A 51 7.58 6.39 -7.42
N ALA A 52 6.65 5.43 -7.39
CA ALA A 52 5.62 5.42 -6.37
C ALA A 52 6.26 5.01 -5.04
N ASN A 53 6.24 5.90 -4.07
CA ASN A 53 7.02 5.81 -2.83
C ASN A 53 6.20 6.08 -1.57
N ARG A 54 4.88 6.12 -1.69
CA ARG A 54 3.95 6.37 -0.59
C ARG A 54 2.86 5.32 -0.52
N LEU A 55 2.48 4.93 0.69
CA LEU A 55 1.35 4.05 0.93
C LEU A 55 0.21 4.82 1.60
N ALA A 56 -1.01 4.49 1.20
CA ALA A 56 -2.23 4.98 1.84
C ALA A 56 -3.28 3.88 1.90
N ILE A 57 -4.16 3.95 2.89
CA ILE A 57 -5.32 3.05 3.00
C ILE A 57 -6.57 3.81 2.56
N PHE A 58 -7.26 3.24 1.58
CA PHE A 58 -8.56 3.72 1.13
C PHE A 58 -9.66 2.83 1.70
N ASP A 59 -10.64 3.45 2.35
CA ASP A 59 -11.85 2.80 2.84
C ASP A 59 -13.01 3.16 1.91
N VAL A 60 -13.56 2.13 1.24
CA VAL A 60 -14.61 2.34 0.24
C VAL A 60 -15.96 2.71 0.86
N GLU A 61 -16.22 2.32 2.11
CA GLU A 61 -17.48 2.64 2.78
C GLU A 61 -17.56 4.12 3.19
N SER A 62 -16.48 4.65 3.75
CA SER A 62 -16.40 6.05 4.14
C SER A 62 -15.86 6.97 3.06
N ALA A 63 -15.38 6.42 1.93
CA ALA A 63 -14.69 7.13 0.85
C ALA A 63 -13.52 8.00 1.37
N THR A 64 -12.75 7.47 2.33
CA THR A 64 -11.63 8.17 2.95
C THR A 64 -10.29 7.57 2.56
N LEU A 65 -9.29 8.43 2.35
CA LEU A 65 -7.91 8.06 2.07
C LEU A 65 -7.04 8.50 3.25
N THR A 66 -6.37 7.53 3.89
CA THR A 66 -5.50 7.78 5.05
C THR A 66 -4.06 7.40 4.70
N PRO A 67 -3.12 8.34 4.69
CA PRO A 67 -1.70 8.01 4.51
C PRO A 67 -1.19 7.06 5.60
N VAL A 68 -0.36 6.09 5.22
CA VAL A 68 0.29 5.19 6.18
C VAL A 68 1.45 5.90 6.85
N GLY A 69 1.35 6.05 8.17
CA GLY A 69 2.44 6.59 8.99
C GLY A 69 3.49 5.54 9.35
N GLY A 70 4.64 5.97 9.87
CA GLY A 70 5.73 5.08 10.31
C GLY A 70 6.56 4.46 9.18
N MET A 71 6.37 4.89 7.95
CA MET A 71 7.18 4.50 6.80
C MET A 71 8.53 5.26 6.78
N PRO A 72 9.56 4.72 6.09
CA PRO A 72 10.76 5.50 5.80
C PRO A 72 10.44 6.78 5.03
N ALA A 73 11.37 7.73 5.05
CA ALA A 73 11.23 8.95 4.25
C ALA A 73 11.05 8.60 2.77
N ALA A 74 10.08 9.23 2.11
CA ALA A 74 9.65 8.89 0.75
C ALA A 74 10.80 8.96 -0.27
N ASP A 75 11.69 9.93 -0.13
CA ASP A 75 12.87 10.12 -0.97
C ASP A 75 13.92 8.99 -0.84
N THR A 76 13.87 8.22 0.24
CA THR A 76 14.74 7.07 0.46
C THR A 76 14.16 5.77 -0.06
N ILE A 77 12.86 5.71 -0.32
CA ILE A 77 12.19 4.51 -0.81
C ILE A 77 12.47 4.33 -2.29
N SER A 78 13.06 3.19 -2.65
CA SER A 78 13.32 2.80 -4.04
C SER A 78 12.30 1.81 -4.60
N GLY A 79 11.50 1.19 -3.76
CA GLY A 79 10.41 0.31 -4.20
C GLY A 79 9.75 -0.48 -3.09
N PHE A 80 8.66 -1.13 -3.48
CA PHE A 80 7.85 -2.01 -2.64
C PHE A 80 7.76 -3.41 -3.24
N GLY A 81 7.57 -4.41 -2.40
CA GLY A 81 7.18 -5.74 -2.84
C GLY A 81 5.81 -5.70 -3.52
N THR A 82 5.65 -6.47 -4.59
CA THR A 82 4.43 -6.46 -5.41
C THR A 82 3.31 -7.35 -4.85
N SER A 83 3.64 -8.22 -3.90
CA SER A 83 2.69 -9.16 -3.29
C SER A 83 2.77 -9.05 -1.77
N PRO A 84 2.06 -8.11 -1.15
CA PRO A 84 1.91 -8.05 0.30
C PRO A 84 1.02 -9.19 0.81
N TYR A 85 1.14 -9.49 2.09
CA TYR A 85 0.32 -10.48 2.78
C TYR A 85 -0.52 -9.81 3.86
N THR A 86 -1.80 -10.15 3.92
CA THR A 86 -2.72 -9.60 4.93
C THR A 86 -3.32 -10.72 5.75
N GLU A 87 -3.26 -10.59 7.06
CA GLU A 87 -3.88 -11.50 8.03
C GLU A 87 -4.23 -10.74 9.32
N SER A 88 -5.40 -11.03 9.88
CA SER A 88 -5.83 -10.53 11.19
C SER A 88 -5.71 -9.00 11.35
N GLY A 89 -6.11 -8.26 10.33
CA GLY A 89 -6.11 -6.79 10.34
C GLY A 89 -4.73 -6.15 10.18
N LYS A 90 -3.72 -6.93 9.82
CA LYS A 90 -2.36 -6.44 9.54
C LYS A 90 -1.92 -6.80 8.14
N THR A 91 -1.21 -5.89 7.50
CA THR A 91 -0.63 -6.07 6.16
C THR A 91 0.89 -6.02 6.25
N TYR A 92 1.52 -7.03 5.70
CA TYR A 92 2.97 -7.20 5.65
C TYR A 92 3.45 -6.89 4.24
N ILE A 93 4.33 -5.90 4.09
CA ILE A 93 4.85 -5.47 2.80
C ILE A 93 6.36 -5.26 2.87
N ALA A 94 7.07 -5.70 1.84
CA ALA A 94 8.49 -5.43 1.72
C ALA A 94 8.74 -4.01 1.23
N VAL A 95 9.67 -3.32 1.87
CA VAL A 95 10.08 -1.96 1.51
C VAL A 95 11.58 -1.97 1.25
N THR A 96 11.99 -1.50 0.08
CA THR A 96 13.39 -1.33 -0.30
C THR A 96 13.75 0.14 -0.23
N THR A 97 14.84 0.45 0.45
CA THR A 97 15.38 1.80 0.54
C THR A 97 16.77 1.88 -0.09
N THR A 98 17.20 3.08 -0.46
CA THR A 98 18.48 3.30 -1.13
C THR A 98 19.70 3.12 -0.22
N ASN A 99 19.52 3.12 1.08
CA ASN A 99 20.58 3.18 2.08
C ASN A 99 20.64 1.98 3.05
N SER A 100 19.75 0.99 2.86
CA SER A 100 19.72 -0.21 3.70
C SER A 100 19.13 -1.41 2.97
N TYR A 101 19.32 -2.60 3.53
CA TYR A 101 18.65 -3.80 3.05
C TYR A 101 17.11 -3.66 3.13
N PRO A 102 16.38 -4.36 2.25
CA PRO A 102 14.93 -4.45 2.32
C PRO A 102 14.45 -4.90 3.71
N ALA A 103 13.34 -4.36 4.15
CA ALA A 103 12.71 -4.77 5.39
C ALA A 103 11.22 -5.02 5.17
N ILE A 104 10.66 -5.93 5.96
CA ILE A 104 9.23 -6.16 6.00
C ILE A 104 8.62 -5.18 7.00
N TYR A 105 7.71 -4.35 6.53
CA TYR A 105 6.92 -3.44 7.35
C TYR A 105 5.58 -4.07 7.65
N VAL A 106 5.11 -3.91 8.88
CA VAL A 106 3.82 -4.38 9.35
C VAL A 106 2.90 -3.19 9.51
N ILE A 107 1.86 -3.13 8.70
CA ILE A 107 0.87 -2.06 8.71
C ILE A 107 -0.33 -2.54 9.53
N ASP A 108 -0.71 -1.79 10.55
CA ASP A 108 -1.99 -1.95 11.22
C ASP A 108 -3.07 -1.30 10.34
N ASN A 109 -3.98 -2.11 9.81
CA ASN A 109 -4.97 -1.65 8.84
C ASN A 109 -6.04 -0.74 9.46
N ALA A 110 -6.23 -0.81 10.77
CA ALA A 110 -7.20 0.03 11.47
C ALA A 110 -6.68 1.45 11.72
N THR A 111 -5.39 1.56 12.05
CA THR A 111 -4.76 2.84 12.41
C THR A 111 -3.95 3.47 11.28
N ALA A 112 -3.74 2.75 10.17
CA ALA A 112 -2.85 3.13 9.06
C ALA A 112 -1.43 3.47 9.56
N THR A 113 -0.89 2.65 10.48
CA THR A 113 0.43 2.85 11.05
C THR A 113 1.33 1.65 10.75
N ALA A 114 2.50 1.91 10.21
CA ALA A 114 3.51 0.90 9.91
C ALA A 114 4.59 0.84 10.98
N THR A 115 5.06 -0.37 11.23
CA THR A 115 6.21 -0.64 12.11
C THR A 115 7.22 -1.48 11.33
N LYS A 116 8.49 -1.12 11.41
CA LYS A 116 9.57 -1.90 10.80
C LYS A 116 9.70 -3.25 11.51
N GLY A 117 9.62 -4.31 10.73
CA GLY A 117 9.83 -5.68 11.19
C GLY A 117 11.18 -6.24 10.74
N LEU A 118 11.16 -7.44 10.17
CA LEU A 118 12.35 -8.18 9.75
C LEU A 118 13.11 -7.48 8.63
N THR A 119 14.43 -7.32 8.80
CA THR A 119 15.34 -6.92 7.73
C THR A 119 15.81 -8.18 6.98
N VAL A 120 15.85 -8.11 5.65
CA VAL A 120 16.24 -9.22 4.78
C VAL A 120 17.52 -8.82 4.04
N GLU A 121 18.59 -9.56 4.25
CA GLU A 121 19.87 -9.35 3.53
C GLU A 121 19.76 -9.85 2.09
N ALA A 122 19.15 -9.04 1.25
CA ALA A 122 18.94 -9.29 -0.17
C ALA A 122 18.93 -7.96 -0.93
N THR A 123 19.05 -8.03 -2.25
CA THR A 123 18.92 -6.84 -3.10
C THR A 123 17.47 -6.38 -3.22
N LYS A 124 16.53 -7.33 -3.21
CA LYS A 124 15.11 -7.08 -3.39
C LYS A 124 14.26 -8.17 -2.73
N VAL A 125 13.13 -7.78 -2.19
CA VAL A 125 12.08 -8.69 -1.71
C VAL A 125 10.79 -8.37 -2.47
N SER A 126 10.28 -9.34 -3.22
CA SER A 126 9.13 -9.13 -4.12
C SER A 126 7.80 -9.50 -3.47
N ALA A 127 7.80 -10.45 -2.54
CA ALA A 127 6.58 -10.97 -1.94
C ALA A 127 6.78 -11.33 -0.47
N VAL A 128 5.69 -11.27 0.26
CA VAL A 128 5.58 -11.76 1.65
C VAL A 128 4.44 -12.75 1.70
N GLY A 129 4.61 -13.83 2.44
CA GLY A 129 3.57 -14.84 2.61
C GLY A 129 3.78 -15.63 3.89
N ARG A 130 2.74 -16.31 4.32
CA ARG A 130 2.78 -17.23 5.46
C ARG A 130 2.62 -18.67 4.98
N MET A 131 3.54 -19.53 5.36
CA MET A 131 3.36 -20.95 5.19
C MET A 131 2.41 -21.48 6.28
N LYS A 132 1.32 -22.13 5.87
CA LYS A 132 0.50 -22.88 6.80
C LYS A 132 1.14 -24.23 7.05
N PRO A 133 1.15 -24.72 8.29
CA PRO A 133 1.60 -26.10 8.55
C PRO A 133 0.69 -27.07 7.76
N TYR A 134 1.30 -28.03 7.12
CA TYR A 134 0.57 -29.12 6.46
C TYR A 134 0.02 -30.02 7.56
N LEU A 135 -1.26 -30.07 7.66
CA LEU A 135 -1.97 -30.94 8.59
C LEU A 135 -2.45 -32.19 7.88
#